data_06fb580af82017ab5b0e74e3571a96d7
#
_entry.id   06fb580af82017ab5b0e74e3571a96d7
#
_cell.length_a   1.000
_cell.length_b   1.000
_cell.length_c   1.000
_cell.angle_alpha   90.00
_cell.angle_beta   90.00
_cell.angle_gamma   90.00
#
_symmetry.space_group_name_H-M   'P 1'
#
loop_
_entity.id
_entity.type
_entity.pdbx_description
1 polymer ?
#
loop_
_entity_poly.entity_id
_entity_poly.type
_entity_poly.pdbx_seq_one_letter_code
_entity_poly.pdbx_strand_id
1 'polypeptide(L)'
;MKTSFFEKSFMKTKIKKDEVTLFPEAGLGYLLGPILALVSNGVVNVWLIQYWDKVLMLGQWAPLFETLLPILSAIVIIIGNLFVGKLMERKPTLAGKARPLILIGMPIIAVALLALFLVPLPEGAKWFVGIKQFNGTTSNLIASIVIAVAYNLYYALAWPLYYTSHSALVNLSTRDEKKRGLLSTCIMAAQLGAAGLSGMAGGILVDFIGLLPTYKYTVLENGKLVEKVTTDLSVAQQAGVYTMGITPDQANSKWVILMIIMVVCLVIGCLLEYFFTRERITEEIVEKNQNAGNEEVKSISMGEQIKVCVKDKYWWLIIVFFFLYQFGGQMKNNDMSFYSIAMTGQSTLSSIINTVGAIPTALGMLIVWPLANRFTKSKTIVMGCMLAFLGGSLAFVALVPAIQANIGAVTGLSVASFCIKALGTAPAMYISLALLANVLDHQEAKYGIRTDGFTMAVYGSTMVCMAGVCNGIIVGINSIVPADIKPVVHTFLGFGVESIAYLVMGIMFIFMNVEKYTKEDKEKLKANKEIKENN
;
A
#
# COMPACT_ATOMS: atom_id res chain seq x y z
N MET A 1 14.57 15.52 -35.34
CA MET A 1 13.93 14.70 -34.28
C MET A 1 12.76 15.46 -33.70
N LYS A 2 11.55 14.90 -33.73
CA LYS A 2 10.41 15.51 -33.00
C LYS A 2 10.68 15.33 -31.50
N THR A 3 10.95 16.41 -30.78
CA THR A 3 11.09 16.38 -29.32
C THR A 3 9.83 15.76 -28.71
N SER A 4 10.00 14.77 -27.83
CA SER A 4 8.88 14.18 -27.09
C SER A 4 8.14 15.28 -26.33
N PHE A 5 6.82 15.15 -26.16
CA PHE A 5 6.01 16.09 -25.39
C PHE A 5 6.61 16.37 -24.00
N PHE A 6 7.13 15.33 -23.35
CA PHE A 6 7.73 15.43 -22.01
C PHE A 6 9.10 16.12 -21.98
N GLU A 7 9.74 16.36 -23.14
CA GLU A 7 11.03 17.07 -23.25
C GLU A 7 10.86 18.57 -23.46
N LYS A 8 9.62 19.05 -23.65
CA LYS A 8 9.33 20.48 -23.75
C LYS A 8 9.72 21.20 -22.46
N SER A 9 10.15 22.48 -22.57
CA SER A 9 10.72 23.23 -21.45
C SER A 9 9.80 23.32 -20.24
N PHE A 10 8.48 23.44 -20.44
CA PHE A 10 7.48 23.52 -19.36
C PHE A 10 7.20 22.18 -18.66
N MET A 11 7.62 21.04 -19.26
CA MET A 11 7.50 19.69 -18.69
C MET A 11 8.80 19.22 -18.02
N LYS A 12 9.87 20.01 -18.05
CA LYS A 12 11.14 19.66 -17.40
C LYS A 12 11.01 19.71 -15.89
N THR A 13 11.78 18.84 -15.22
CA THR A 13 11.89 18.87 -13.75
C THR A 13 12.45 20.22 -13.28
N LYS A 14 11.97 20.66 -12.11
CA LYS A 14 12.49 21.88 -11.43
C LYS A 14 13.74 21.59 -10.59
N ILE A 15 14.14 20.34 -10.46
CA ILE A 15 15.29 19.91 -9.65
C ILE A 15 16.58 19.97 -10.47
N LYS A 16 17.66 20.50 -9.88
CA LYS A 16 18.99 20.55 -10.49
C LYS A 16 19.60 19.15 -10.61
N LYS A 17 20.51 18.97 -11.57
CA LYS A 17 21.15 17.68 -11.86
C LYS A 17 22.16 17.28 -10.77
N ASP A 18 22.94 18.26 -10.28
CA ASP A 18 24.16 18.02 -9.55
C ASP A 18 23.97 17.49 -8.13
N GLU A 19 22.87 17.88 -7.45
CA GLU A 19 22.63 17.48 -6.06
C GLU A 19 21.17 17.12 -5.75
N VAL A 20 21.00 16.13 -4.84
CA VAL A 20 19.72 15.88 -4.19
C VAL A 20 19.49 16.99 -3.16
N THR A 21 18.40 17.73 -3.33
CA THR A 21 18.05 18.86 -2.46
C THR A 21 17.07 18.43 -1.39
N LEU A 22 17.27 18.93 -0.15
CA LEU A 22 16.46 18.49 1.00
C LEU A 22 14.99 18.96 0.87
N PHE A 23 14.77 20.25 0.64
CA PHE A 23 13.40 20.78 0.65
C PHE A 23 12.66 20.58 -0.67
N PRO A 24 13.13 21.04 -1.84
CA PRO A 24 12.32 20.90 -3.04
C PRO A 24 12.21 19.46 -3.52
N GLU A 25 13.24 18.63 -3.41
CA GLU A 25 13.21 17.26 -3.91
C GLU A 25 12.69 16.30 -2.84
N ALA A 26 13.37 16.14 -1.70
CA ALA A 26 12.94 15.21 -0.67
C ALA A 26 11.61 15.63 -0.03
N GLY A 27 11.43 16.93 0.28
CA GLY A 27 10.24 17.43 0.95
C GLY A 27 9.00 17.49 0.07
N LEU A 28 9.10 18.08 -1.14
CA LEU A 28 7.93 18.20 -2.04
C LEU A 28 7.75 16.97 -2.91
N GLY A 29 8.84 16.46 -3.52
CA GLY A 29 8.78 15.37 -4.49
C GLY A 29 8.59 14.00 -3.84
N TYR A 30 9.31 13.69 -2.75
CA TYR A 30 9.32 12.36 -2.14
C TYR A 30 8.53 12.24 -0.84
N LEU A 31 8.05 13.35 -0.23
CA LEU A 31 7.25 13.30 0.99
C LEU A 31 5.85 13.87 0.75
N LEU A 32 5.68 15.18 0.51
CA LEU A 32 4.38 15.83 0.44
C LEU A 32 3.57 15.39 -0.78
N GLY A 33 4.20 15.32 -1.97
CA GLY A 33 3.54 14.86 -3.19
C GLY A 33 2.92 13.47 -3.01
N PRO A 34 3.72 12.46 -2.61
CA PRO A 34 3.20 11.12 -2.34
C PRO A 34 2.16 11.05 -1.22
N ILE A 35 2.27 11.83 -0.12
CA ILE A 35 1.20 11.86 0.90
C ILE A 35 -0.13 12.22 0.26
N LEU A 36 -0.17 13.32 -0.52
CA LEU A 36 -1.40 13.79 -1.16
C LEU A 36 -1.95 12.80 -2.19
N ALA A 37 -1.08 12.13 -2.94
CA ALA A 37 -1.50 11.15 -3.94
C ALA A 37 -1.98 9.83 -3.31
N LEU A 38 -1.31 9.36 -2.24
CA LEU A 38 -1.60 8.07 -1.62
C LEU A 38 -2.79 8.10 -0.66
N VAL A 39 -3.15 9.27 -0.10
CA VAL A 39 -4.26 9.37 0.86
C VAL A 39 -5.58 8.88 0.28
N SER A 40 -5.83 9.12 -1.01
CA SER A 40 -7.03 8.63 -1.71
C SER A 40 -7.13 7.10 -1.70
N ASN A 41 -6.01 6.41 -1.97
CA ASN A 41 -5.95 4.96 -1.92
C ASN A 41 -6.13 4.42 -0.50
N GLY A 42 -5.58 5.11 0.50
CA GLY A 42 -5.80 4.74 1.89
C GLY A 42 -7.27 4.79 2.28
N VAL A 43 -8.01 5.83 1.86
CA VAL A 43 -9.46 5.93 2.08
C VAL A 43 -10.21 4.80 1.37
N VAL A 44 -9.87 4.51 0.11
CA VAL A 44 -10.49 3.40 -0.64
C VAL A 44 -10.25 2.07 0.07
N ASN A 45 -9.02 1.77 0.48
CA ASN A 45 -8.68 0.50 1.12
C ASN A 45 -9.42 0.28 2.45
N VAL A 46 -9.66 1.34 3.21
CA VAL A 46 -10.33 1.23 4.52
C VAL A 46 -11.85 1.19 4.39
N TRP A 47 -12.42 1.97 3.46
CA TRP A 47 -13.85 2.27 3.49
C TRP A 47 -14.66 1.72 2.30
N LEU A 48 -14.02 1.21 1.25
CA LEU A 48 -14.72 0.75 0.05
C LEU A 48 -15.72 -0.37 0.36
N ILE A 49 -15.33 -1.32 1.20
CA ILE A 49 -16.19 -2.45 1.61
C ILE A 49 -17.41 -1.95 2.39
N GLN A 50 -17.20 -1.05 3.36
CA GLN A 50 -18.30 -0.46 4.12
C GLN A 50 -19.23 0.41 3.26
N TYR A 51 -18.68 1.06 2.24
CA TYR A 51 -19.47 1.78 1.25
C TYR A 51 -20.36 0.81 0.44
N TRP A 52 -19.83 -0.33 0.01
CA TRP A 52 -20.62 -1.34 -0.70
C TRP A 52 -21.72 -1.96 0.16
N ASP A 53 -21.39 -2.33 1.38
CA ASP A 53 -22.32 -2.97 2.31
C ASP A 53 -23.42 -2.01 2.79
N LYS A 54 -23.04 -0.85 3.30
CA LYS A 54 -23.95 0.05 4.03
C LYS A 54 -24.58 1.13 3.17
N VAL A 55 -23.89 1.62 2.14
CA VAL A 55 -24.37 2.72 1.28
C VAL A 55 -25.00 2.17 0.01
N LEU A 56 -24.31 1.29 -0.72
CA LEU A 56 -24.85 0.66 -1.93
C LEU A 56 -25.80 -0.49 -1.65
N MET A 57 -25.79 -1.03 -0.43
CA MET A 57 -26.67 -2.11 0.01
C MET A 57 -26.67 -3.31 -0.93
N LEU A 58 -25.48 -3.87 -1.23
CA LEU A 58 -25.34 -5.03 -2.12
C LEU A 58 -26.04 -6.30 -1.60
N GLY A 59 -26.48 -6.29 -0.34
CA GLY A 59 -27.28 -7.35 0.29
C GLY A 59 -26.57 -8.70 0.31
N GLN A 60 -27.25 -9.77 -0.09
CA GLN A 60 -26.66 -11.14 -0.07
C GLN A 60 -25.46 -11.33 -1.00
N TRP A 61 -25.23 -10.43 -1.96
CA TRP A 61 -24.07 -10.45 -2.85
C TRP A 61 -22.84 -9.78 -2.24
N ALA A 62 -23.01 -9.02 -1.15
CA ALA A 62 -21.90 -8.33 -0.49
C ALA A 62 -20.75 -9.30 -0.11
N PRO A 63 -20.98 -10.44 0.59
CA PRO A 63 -19.90 -11.35 0.93
C PRO A 63 -19.15 -11.90 -0.29
N LEU A 64 -19.85 -12.16 -1.39
CA LEU A 64 -19.26 -12.62 -2.64
C LEU A 64 -18.36 -11.55 -3.25
N PHE A 65 -18.84 -10.31 -3.31
CA PHE A 65 -18.08 -9.19 -3.83
C PHE A 65 -16.88 -8.86 -2.94
N GLU A 66 -17.07 -8.79 -1.65
CA GLU A 66 -16.01 -8.47 -0.69
C GLU A 66 -14.90 -9.52 -0.65
N THR A 67 -15.22 -10.79 -0.88
CA THR A 67 -14.27 -11.89 -0.83
C THR A 67 -13.71 -12.25 -2.21
N LEU A 68 -14.60 -12.56 -3.16
CA LEU A 68 -14.17 -13.11 -4.45
C LEU A 68 -13.62 -12.06 -5.40
N LEU A 69 -14.21 -10.86 -5.45
CA LEU A 69 -13.75 -9.84 -6.38
C LEU A 69 -12.27 -9.46 -6.15
N PRO A 70 -11.79 -9.15 -4.92
CA PRO A 70 -10.39 -8.88 -4.67
C PRO A 70 -9.46 -10.05 -5.00
N ILE A 71 -9.87 -11.30 -4.69
CA ILE A 71 -9.07 -12.50 -4.98
C ILE A 71 -8.93 -12.72 -6.49
N LEU A 72 -10.04 -12.70 -7.23
CA LEU A 72 -10.03 -12.89 -8.67
C LEU A 72 -9.31 -11.74 -9.39
N SER A 73 -9.49 -10.52 -8.90
CA SER A 73 -8.81 -9.34 -9.41
C SER A 73 -7.31 -9.39 -9.21
N ALA A 74 -6.78 -10.17 -8.25
CA ALA A 74 -5.34 -10.31 -8.05
C ALA A 74 -4.62 -10.77 -9.33
N ILE A 75 -5.23 -11.66 -10.12
CA ILE A 75 -4.68 -12.12 -11.40
C ILE A 75 -4.59 -10.95 -12.39
N VAL A 76 -5.66 -10.16 -12.49
CA VAL A 76 -5.72 -9.00 -13.40
C VAL A 76 -4.73 -7.91 -12.95
N ILE A 77 -4.57 -7.73 -11.65
CA ILE A 77 -3.60 -6.80 -11.04
C ILE A 77 -2.16 -7.20 -11.39
N ILE A 78 -1.82 -8.49 -11.33
CA ILE A 78 -0.49 -9.00 -11.75
C ILE A 78 -0.24 -8.66 -13.22
N ILE A 79 -1.21 -8.94 -14.10
CA ILE A 79 -1.10 -8.63 -15.54
C ILE A 79 -0.92 -7.11 -15.74
N GLY A 80 -1.67 -6.28 -15.02
CA GLY A 80 -1.56 -4.82 -15.07
C GLY A 80 -0.18 -4.33 -14.65
N ASN A 81 0.38 -4.85 -13.55
CA ASN A 81 1.72 -4.51 -13.09
C ASN A 81 2.81 -4.94 -14.10
N LEU A 82 2.69 -6.13 -14.70
CA LEU A 82 3.60 -6.57 -15.75
C LEU A 82 3.52 -5.67 -16.99
N PHE A 83 2.32 -5.22 -17.36
CA PHE A 83 2.13 -4.24 -18.42
C PHE A 83 2.82 -2.91 -18.11
N VAL A 84 2.67 -2.38 -16.89
CA VAL A 84 3.36 -1.15 -16.44
C VAL A 84 4.87 -1.35 -16.42
N GLY A 85 5.37 -2.49 -15.94
CA GLY A 85 6.79 -2.83 -16.00
C GLY A 85 7.33 -2.79 -17.43
N LYS A 86 6.58 -3.34 -18.40
CA LYS A 86 6.92 -3.26 -19.84
C LYS A 86 6.89 -1.82 -20.36
N LEU A 87 5.99 -0.97 -19.87
CA LEU A 87 5.96 0.45 -20.23
C LEU A 87 7.21 1.18 -19.72
N MET A 88 7.70 0.85 -18.52
CA MET A 88 8.92 1.42 -17.95
C MET A 88 10.19 1.06 -18.73
N GLU A 89 10.16 -0.06 -19.46
CA GLU A 89 11.31 -0.50 -20.29
C GLU A 89 11.29 0.10 -21.71
N ARG A 90 10.34 0.96 -22.03
CA ARG A 90 10.38 1.73 -23.28
C ARG A 90 11.62 2.61 -23.34
N LYS A 91 11.96 3.06 -24.56
CA LYS A 91 13.12 3.97 -24.79
C LYS A 91 13.10 5.09 -23.72
N PRO A 92 14.14 5.18 -22.89
CA PRO A 92 14.22 6.20 -21.87
C PRO A 92 14.28 7.59 -22.51
N THR A 93 13.65 8.55 -21.90
CA THR A 93 13.67 9.95 -22.33
C THR A 93 14.40 10.80 -21.28
N LEU A 94 14.80 12.02 -21.65
CA LEU A 94 15.34 12.99 -20.68
C LEU A 94 14.33 13.36 -19.58
N ALA A 95 13.04 13.12 -19.81
CA ALA A 95 12.01 13.27 -18.77
C ALA A 95 11.98 12.09 -17.78
N GLY A 96 12.66 11.00 -18.07
CA GLY A 96 12.71 9.79 -17.26
C GLY A 96 11.93 8.61 -17.84
N LYS A 97 11.90 7.50 -17.10
CA LYS A 97 11.10 6.30 -17.37
C LYS A 97 9.82 6.27 -16.54
N ALA A 98 9.92 6.57 -15.24
CA ALA A 98 8.83 6.47 -14.26
C ALA A 98 7.99 7.76 -14.21
N ARG A 99 8.63 8.94 -14.18
CA ARG A 99 7.94 10.23 -14.09
C ARG A 99 6.84 10.44 -15.15
N PRO A 100 7.07 10.18 -16.45
CA PRO A 100 6.02 10.28 -17.46
C PRO A 100 4.81 9.38 -17.19
N LEU A 101 5.01 8.19 -16.60
CA LEU A 101 3.93 7.27 -16.27
C LEU A 101 3.07 7.76 -15.12
N ILE A 102 3.65 8.45 -14.12
CA ILE A 102 2.91 9.12 -13.05
C ILE A 102 1.94 10.14 -13.64
N LEU A 103 2.42 10.97 -14.56
CA LEU A 103 1.59 11.99 -15.18
C LEU A 103 0.51 11.40 -16.10
N ILE A 104 0.81 10.32 -16.83
CA ILE A 104 -0.18 9.60 -17.66
C ILE A 104 -1.19 8.87 -16.77
N GLY A 105 -0.75 8.28 -15.66
CA GLY A 105 -1.58 7.57 -14.71
C GLY A 105 -2.57 8.49 -13.97
N MET A 106 -2.18 9.72 -13.70
CA MET A 106 -2.98 10.68 -12.92
C MET A 106 -4.43 10.82 -13.40
N PRO A 107 -4.74 11.14 -14.67
CA PRO A 107 -6.14 11.26 -15.13
C PRO A 107 -6.86 9.90 -15.11
N ILE A 108 -6.16 8.80 -15.37
CA ILE A 108 -6.76 7.46 -15.37
C ILE A 108 -7.17 7.07 -13.95
N ILE A 109 -6.33 7.35 -12.95
CA ILE A 109 -6.66 7.12 -11.53
C ILE A 109 -7.84 8.00 -11.12
N ALA A 110 -7.83 9.29 -11.50
CA ALA A 110 -8.92 10.21 -11.18
C ALA A 110 -10.26 9.69 -11.68
N VAL A 111 -10.32 9.25 -12.94
CA VAL A 111 -11.54 8.66 -13.53
C VAL A 111 -11.93 7.36 -12.85
N ALA A 112 -10.97 6.46 -12.62
CA ALA A 112 -11.23 5.17 -11.98
C ALA A 112 -11.70 5.32 -10.53
N LEU A 113 -11.09 6.26 -9.78
CA LEU A 113 -11.47 6.58 -8.40
C LEU A 113 -12.90 7.12 -8.33
N LEU A 114 -13.27 8.05 -9.22
CA LEU A 114 -14.63 8.56 -9.28
C LEU A 114 -15.62 7.46 -9.70
N ALA A 115 -15.26 6.61 -10.66
CA ALA A 115 -16.12 5.53 -11.13
C ALA A 115 -16.49 4.53 -10.01
N LEU A 116 -15.61 4.31 -9.02
CA LEU A 116 -15.89 3.46 -7.86
C LEU A 116 -17.04 3.99 -6.98
N PHE A 117 -17.26 5.31 -6.94
CA PHE A 117 -18.21 5.98 -6.06
C PHE A 117 -19.36 6.68 -6.79
N LEU A 118 -19.30 6.78 -8.11
CA LEU A 118 -20.40 7.31 -8.94
C LEU A 118 -21.41 6.22 -9.33
N VAL A 119 -21.45 5.13 -8.60
CA VAL A 119 -22.42 4.05 -8.82
C VAL A 119 -23.78 4.51 -8.30
N PRO A 120 -24.83 4.55 -9.15
CA PRO A 120 -26.15 4.96 -8.70
C PRO A 120 -26.76 3.92 -7.78
N LEU A 121 -27.47 4.41 -6.76
CA LEU A 121 -28.19 3.53 -5.83
C LEU A 121 -29.34 2.84 -6.53
N PRO A 122 -29.68 1.58 -6.11
CA PRO A 122 -30.76 0.81 -6.74
C PRO A 122 -32.09 1.53 -6.74
N GLU A 123 -32.43 2.28 -5.70
CA GLU A 123 -33.69 3.01 -5.56
C GLU A 123 -33.79 4.25 -6.45
N GLY A 124 -32.65 4.91 -6.70
CA GLY A 124 -32.58 6.12 -7.53
C GLY A 124 -32.42 5.86 -9.03
N ALA A 125 -32.01 4.67 -9.42
CA ALA A 125 -31.59 4.37 -10.78
C ALA A 125 -32.65 3.62 -11.59
N LYS A 126 -33.53 4.32 -12.27
CA LYS A 126 -34.56 3.71 -13.13
C LYS A 126 -34.02 2.86 -14.28
N TRP A 127 -32.77 3.07 -14.69
CA TRP A 127 -32.09 2.35 -15.76
C TRP A 127 -31.38 1.07 -15.29
N PHE A 128 -31.29 0.83 -13.99
CA PHE A 128 -30.76 -0.41 -13.44
C PHE A 128 -31.82 -1.50 -13.39
N VAL A 129 -31.44 -2.72 -13.74
CA VAL A 129 -32.29 -3.89 -13.59
C VAL A 129 -32.10 -4.43 -12.17
N GLY A 130 -33.07 -4.19 -11.33
CA GLY A 130 -33.09 -4.71 -9.98
C GLY A 130 -33.41 -6.21 -9.97
N ILE A 131 -32.64 -6.99 -9.21
CA ILE A 131 -32.91 -8.39 -8.92
C ILE A 131 -33.42 -8.46 -7.49
N LYS A 132 -34.63 -8.97 -7.31
CA LYS A 132 -35.17 -9.21 -5.96
C LYS A 132 -34.34 -10.25 -5.24
N GLN A 133 -33.89 -9.91 -4.06
CA GLN A 133 -33.11 -10.79 -3.22
C GLN A 133 -33.93 -11.41 -2.10
N PHE A 134 -33.30 -12.37 -1.48
CA PHE A 134 -33.79 -12.96 -0.23
C PHE A 134 -33.95 -11.82 0.81
N ASN A 135 -35.05 -11.85 1.58
CA ASN A 135 -35.43 -10.81 2.55
C ASN A 135 -35.96 -9.48 1.99
N GLY A 136 -36.42 -9.44 0.75
CA GLY A 136 -37.05 -8.25 0.18
C GLY A 136 -36.10 -7.12 -0.23
N THR A 137 -34.79 -7.28 -0.04
CA THR A 137 -33.77 -6.36 -0.55
C THR A 137 -33.65 -6.53 -2.07
N THR A 138 -33.38 -5.44 -2.78
CA THR A 138 -33.15 -5.45 -4.22
C THR A 138 -31.67 -5.36 -4.49
N SER A 139 -31.10 -6.30 -5.24
CA SER A 139 -29.75 -6.18 -5.77
C SER A 139 -29.79 -5.75 -7.22
N ASN A 140 -28.77 -5.03 -7.61
CA ASN A 140 -28.67 -4.48 -8.94
C ASN A 140 -27.47 -5.11 -9.67
N LEU A 141 -27.77 -6.00 -10.64
CA LEU A 141 -26.74 -6.70 -11.41
C LEU A 141 -25.84 -5.73 -12.17
N ILE A 142 -26.42 -4.66 -12.75
CA ILE A 142 -25.64 -3.67 -13.52
C ILE A 142 -24.71 -2.90 -12.57
N ALA A 143 -25.19 -2.49 -11.39
CA ALA A 143 -24.34 -1.86 -10.39
C ALA A 143 -23.17 -2.76 -10.01
N SER A 144 -23.41 -4.05 -9.79
CA SER A 144 -22.37 -5.04 -9.49
C SER A 144 -21.33 -5.16 -10.60
N ILE A 145 -21.77 -5.17 -11.87
CA ILE A 145 -20.86 -5.17 -13.02
C ILE A 145 -20.03 -3.88 -13.08
N VAL A 146 -20.68 -2.72 -12.89
CA VAL A 146 -19.99 -1.40 -12.89
C VAL A 146 -18.94 -1.35 -11.79
N ILE A 147 -19.27 -1.82 -10.58
CA ILE A 147 -18.33 -1.91 -9.45
C ILE A 147 -17.15 -2.80 -9.82
N ALA A 148 -17.40 -4.00 -10.36
CA ALA A 148 -16.33 -4.94 -10.71
C ALA A 148 -15.40 -4.36 -11.79
N VAL A 149 -15.94 -3.69 -12.80
CA VAL A 149 -15.18 -3.03 -13.86
C VAL A 149 -14.38 -1.85 -13.28
N ALA A 150 -15.00 -0.98 -12.48
CA ALA A 150 -14.34 0.17 -11.87
C ALA A 150 -13.24 -0.27 -10.90
N TYR A 151 -13.47 -1.33 -10.11
CA TYR A 151 -12.49 -1.93 -9.21
C TYR A 151 -11.25 -2.40 -9.97
N ASN A 152 -11.44 -3.18 -11.05
CA ASN A 152 -10.33 -3.65 -11.86
C ASN A 152 -9.64 -2.53 -12.64
N LEU A 153 -10.38 -1.52 -13.13
CA LEU A 153 -9.78 -0.34 -13.76
C LEU A 153 -8.87 0.40 -12.77
N TYR A 154 -9.33 0.54 -11.52
CA TYR A 154 -8.55 1.19 -10.47
C TYR A 154 -7.33 0.35 -10.07
N TYR A 155 -7.53 -0.88 -9.57
CA TYR A 155 -6.46 -1.68 -8.98
C TYR A 155 -5.55 -2.38 -9.99
N ALA A 156 -6.05 -2.73 -11.19
CA ALA A 156 -5.26 -3.47 -12.16
C ALA A 156 -4.56 -2.58 -13.22
N LEU A 157 -5.06 -1.38 -13.49
CA LEU A 157 -4.45 -0.50 -14.48
C LEU A 157 -4.01 0.84 -13.89
N ALA A 158 -4.93 1.58 -13.30
CA ALA A 158 -4.70 2.96 -12.91
C ALA A 158 -3.71 3.06 -11.75
N TRP A 159 -3.95 2.31 -10.69
CA TRP A 159 -3.08 2.30 -9.51
C TRP A 159 -1.66 1.77 -9.79
N PRO A 160 -1.46 0.66 -10.53
CA PRO A 160 -0.12 0.24 -10.94
C PRO A 160 0.67 1.28 -11.74
N LEU A 161 0.02 2.03 -12.64
CA LEU A 161 0.69 3.11 -13.38
C LEU A 161 1.31 4.16 -12.44
N TYR A 162 0.61 4.50 -11.37
CA TYR A 162 1.13 5.43 -10.37
C TYR A 162 2.09 4.72 -9.40
N TYR A 163 1.61 3.70 -8.67
CA TYR A 163 2.32 3.13 -7.53
C TYR A 163 3.66 2.46 -7.90
N THR A 164 3.67 1.72 -9.01
CA THR A 164 4.90 1.08 -9.49
C THR A 164 5.91 2.12 -9.96
N SER A 165 5.44 3.17 -10.65
CA SER A 165 6.30 4.26 -11.12
C SER A 165 6.82 5.11 -9.98
N HIS A 166 5.96 5.48 -9.02
CA HIS A 166 6.30 6.16 -7.78
C HIS A 166 7.40 5.43 -7.00
N SER A 167 7.22 4.13 -6.77
CA SER A 167 8.19 3.30 -6.04
C SER A 167 9.53 3.17 -6.79
N ALA A 168 9.50 3.17 -8.13
CA ALA A 168 10.70 3.11 -8.96
C ALA A 168 11.57 4.38 -8.89
N LEU A 169 10.99 5.54 -8.54
CA LEU A 169 11.73 6.81 -8.48
C LEU A 169 12.94 6.74 -7.54
N VAL A 170 12.85 6.05 -6.40
CA VAL A 170 13.99 5.87 -5.49
C VAL A 170 15.14 5.18 -6.19
N ASN A 171 14.84 4.11 -6.95
CA ASN A 171 15.84 3.32 -7.64
C ASN A 171 16.53 4.09 -8.78
N LEU A 172 15.80 5.03 -9.40
CA LEU A 172 16.25 5.81 -10.54
C LEU A 172 16.81 7.19 -10.15
N SER A 173 16.71 7.57 -8.86
CA SER A 173 17.05 8.93 -8.39
C SER A 173 18.54 9.24 -8.39
N THR A 174 19.35 8.42 -7.76
CA THR A 174 20.78 8.63 -7.58
C THR A 174 21.52 7.36 -7.21
N ARG A 175 22.82 7.29 -7.54
CA ARG A 175 23.72 6.19 -7.12
C ARG A 175 24.38 6.45 -5.74
N ASP A 176 24.18 7.64 -5.16
CA ASP A 176 24.66 7.95 -3.80
C ASP A 176 23.77 7.24 -2.77
N GLU A 177 24.35 6.31 -2.01
CA GLU A 177 23.63 5.49 -1.04
C GLU A 177 22.98 6.28 0.08
N LYS A 178 23.66 7.33 0.59
CA LYS A 178 23.13 8.15 1.68
C LYS A 178 21.92 8.95 1.20
N LYS A 179 22.04 9.58 0.03
CA LYS A 179 20.97 10.37 -0.58
C LYS A 179 19.79 9.48 -1.00
N ARG A 180 20.06 8.30 -1.58
CA ARG A 180 19.05 7.29 -1.92
C ARG A 180 18.31 6.79 -0.68
N GLY A 181 19.03 6.54 0.41
CA GLY A 181 18.44 6.16 1.69
C GLY A 181 17.52 7.23 2.26
N LEU A 182 17.89 8.51 2.19
CA LEU A 182 17.03 9.63 2.58
C LEU A 182 15.72 9.63 1.75
N LEU A 183 15.82 9.52 0.42
CA LEU A 183 14.64 9.52 -0.45
C LEU A 183 13.75 8.30 -0.21
N SER A 184 14.35 7.12 0.04
CA SER A 184 13.61 5.91 0.43
C SER A 184 12.85 6.14 1.75
N THR A 185 13.49 6.75 2.73
CA THR A 185 12.85 7.06 4.01
C THR A 185 11.68 8.03 3.83
N CYS A 186 11.85 9.06 3.00
CA CYS A 186 10.77 10.03 2.70
C CYS A 186 9.56 9.36 2.04
N ILE A 187 9.77 8.49 1.05
CA ILE A 187 8.68 7.74 0.40
C ILE A 187 7.95 6.83 1.40
N MET A 188 8.69 6.10 2.23
CA MET A 188 8.07 5.23 3.23
C MET A 188 7.32 6.02 4.31
N ALA A 189 7.89 7.16 4.72
CA ALA A 189 7.21 8.08 5.63
C ALA A 189 5.92 8.66 5.01
N ALA A 190 5.94 8.95 3.70
CA ALA A 190 4.76 9.39 2.97
C ALA A 190 3.67 8.32 2.92
N GLN A 191 4.03 7.07 2.66
CA GLN A 191 3.09 5.94 2.69
C GLN A 191 2.47 5.76 4.08
N LEU A 192 3.27 5.81 5.14
CA LEU A 192 2.79 5.74 6.51
C LEU A 192 1.89 6.93 6.86
N GLY A 193 2.31 8.15 6.47
CA GLY A 193 1.53 9.37 6.70
C GLY A 193 0.17 9.32 5.98
N ALA A 194 0.15 8.88 4.73
CA ALA A 194 -1.09 8.71 3.97
C ALA A 194 -2.00 7.64 4.59
N ALA A 195 -1.45 6.50 5.00
CA ALA A 195 -2.22 5.43 5.68
C ALA A 195 -2.76 5.91 7.03
N GLY A 196 -1.96 6.63 7.82
CA GLY A 196 -2.37 7.23 9.09
C GLY A 196 -3.49 8.26 8.91
N LEU A 197 -3.33 9.19 7.98
CA LEU A 197 -4.37 10.18 7.65
C LEU A 197 -5.67 9.51 7.19
N SER A 198 -5.58 8.48 6.37
CA SER A 198 -6.75 7.75 5.88
C SER A 198 -7.47 6.98 7.00
N GLY A 199 -6.71 6.37 7.91
CA GLY A 199 -7.27 5.62 9.05
C GLY A 199 -7.86 6.53 10.12
N MET A 200 -7.14 7.59 10.52
CA MET A 200 -7.61 8.55 11.52
C MET A 200 -8.76 9.42 10.99
N ALA A 201 -8.59 9.95 9.77
CA ALA A 201 -9.62 10.75 9.13
C ALA A 201 -10.87 9.93 8.85
N GLY A 202 -10.73 8.64 8.55
CA GLY A 202 -11.84 7.75 8.27
C GLY A 202 -12.85 7.69 9.42
N GLY A 203 -12.42 7.39 10.65
CA GLY A 203 -13.33 7.33 11.80
C GLY A 203 -13.99 8.67 12.10
N ILE A 204 -13.19 9.73 12.20
CA ILE A 204 -13.69 11.07 12.51
C ILE A 204 -14.55 11.62 11.37
N LEU A 205 -14.12 11.46 10.10
CA LEU A 205 -14.87 11.97 8.96
C LEU A 205 -16.18 11.19 8.74
N VAL A 206 -16.18 9.89 8.98
CA VAL A 206 -17.40 9.07 8.84
C VAL A 206 -18.48 9.53 9.78
N ASP A 207 -18.13 9.74 11.06
CA ASP A 207 -19.11 10.16 12.06
C ASP A 207 -19.47 11.65 11.94
N PHE A 208 -18.47 12.51 11.74
CA PHE A 208 -18.69 13.97 11.68
C PHE A 208 -19.35 14.43 10.39
N ILE A 209 -18.96 13.91 9.24
CA ILE A 209 -19.55 14.25 7.94
C ILE A 209 -20.81 13.43 7.68
N GLY A 210 -20.93 12.26 8.34
CA GLY A 210 -22.03 11.32 8.14
C GLY A 210 -21.94 10.62 6.80
N LEU A 211 -20.84 9.93 6.57
CA LEU A 211 -20.57 9.16 5.34
C LEU A 211 -21.28 7.80 5.33
N LEU A 212 -21.84 7.37 6.46
CA LEU A 212 -22.64 6.14 6.56
C LEU A 212 -24.09 6.48 6.90
N PRO A 213 -25.05 5.67 6.42
CA PRO A 213 -26.42 5.75 6.86
C PRO A 213 -26.52 5.57 8.37
N THR A 214 -27.42 6.29 9.02
CA THR A 214 -27.64 6.17 10.46
C THR A 214 -29.10 5.88 10.75
N TYR A 215 -29.31 5.03 11.76
CA TYR A 215 -30.63 4.59 12.21
C TYR A 215 -30.77 4.96 13.68
N LYS A 216 -31.84 5.67 14.02
CA LYS A 216 -32.20 6.04 15.38
C LYS A 216 -33.24 5.07 15.90
N TYR A 217 -33.02 4.50 17.04
CA TYR A 217 -33.93 3.55 17.69
C TYR A 217 -33.98 3.80 19.19
N THR A 218 -35.06 3.38 19.84
CA THR A 218 -35.27 3.63 21.26
C THR A 218 -35.16 2.31 22.03
N VAL A 219 -34.37 2.33 23.09
CA VAL A 219 -34.18 1.19 24.00
C VAL A 219 -34.62 1.57 25.41
N LEU A 220 -35.24 0.65 26.12
CA LEU A 220 -35.58 0.82 27.52
C LEU A 220 -34.35 0.49 28.39
N GLU A 221 -33.67 1.49 28.94
CA GLU A 221 -32.57 1.32 29.88
C GLU A 221 -32.95 1.88 31.26
N ASN A 222 -32.83 1.06 32.28
CA ASN A 222 -33.14 1.46 33.67
C ASN A 222 -34.55 2.09 33.84
N GLY A 223 -35.53 1.62 33.06
CA GLY A 223 -36.91 2.12 33.09
C GLY A 223 -37.12 3.44 32.36
N LYS A 224 -36.12 3.96 31.62
CA LYS A 224 -36.22 5.15 30.78
C LYS A 224 -36.01 4.80 29.33
N LEU A 225 -36.78 5.43 28.44
CA LEU A 225 -36.58 5.33 27.00
C LEU A 225 -35.35 6.20 26.61
N VAL A 226 -34.32 5.54 26.10
CA VAL A 226 -33.10 6.18 25.63
C VAL A 226 -33.00 6.05 24.10
N GLU A 227 -32.87 7.16 23.40
CA GLU A 227 -32.62 7.18 21.96
C GLU A 227 -31.16 6.82 21.69
N LYS A 228 -30.94 5.80 20.86
CA LYS A 228 -29.61 5.37 20.40
C LYS A 228 -29.50 5.50 18.89
N VAL A 229 -28.29 5.70 18.42
CA VAL A 229 -27.97 5.80 16.99
C VAL A 229 -27.00 4.68 16.63
N THR A 230 -27.27 3.99 15.52
CA THR A 230 -26.41 2.95 14.96
C THR A 230 -26.25 3.15 13.47
N THR A 231 -25.15 2.64 12.91
CA THR A 231 -24.94 2.53 11.47
C THR A 231 -25.27 1.12 10.95
N ASP A 232 -25.73 0.24 11.82
CA ASP A 232 -26.08 -1.13 11.49
C ASP A 232 -27.62 -1.29 11.45
N LEU A 233 -28.14 -1.56 10.27
CA LEU A 233 -29.57 -1.75 10.04
C LEU A 233 -30.11 -2.96 10.84
N SER A 234 -29.33 -4.02 10.98
CA SER A 234 -29.77 -5.24 11.69
C SER A 234 -30.02 -4.97 13.18
N VAL A 235 -29.18 -4.14 13.80
CA VAL A 235 -29.34 -3.70 15.19
C VAL A 235 -30.59 -2.84 15.37
N ALA A 236 -30.83 -1.93 14.42
CA ALA A 236 -32.02 -1.10 14.45
C ALA A 236 -33.31 -1.89 14.26
N GLN A 237 -33.30 -2.89 13.35
CA GLN A 237 -34.44 -3.78 13.12
C GLN A 237 -34.76 -4.67 14.31
N GLN A 238 -33.77 -5.16 15.03
CA GLN A 238 -33.95 -5.94 16.26
C GLN A 238 -34.61 -5.13 17.39
N ALA A 239 -34.39 -3.82 17.42
CA ALA A 239 -35.04 -2.93 18.37
C ALA A 239 -36.50 -2.62 18.04
N GLY A 240 -37.01 -3.02 16.88
CA GLY A 240 -38.39 -2.91 16.44
C GLY A 240 -38.70 -1.61 15.70
N VAL A 241 -38.87 -0.50 16.39
CA VAL A 241 -39.19 0.79 15.74
C VAL A 241 -37.93 1.63 15.61
N TYR A 242 -37.58 2.00 14.38
CA TYR A 242 -36.46 2.89 14.11
C TYR A 242 -36.83 3.97 13.07
N THR A 243 -36.09 5.07 13.08
CA THR A 243 -36.18 6.14 12.10
C THR A 243 -34.82 6.35 11.42
N MET A 244 -34.83 6.69 10.14
CA MET A 244 -33.59 7.03 9.45
C MET A 244 -33.10 8.42 9.87
N GLY A 245 -31.84 8.52 10.28
CA GLY A 245 -31.16 9.81 10.48
C GLY A 245 -30.54 10.29 9.17
N ILE A 246 -29.50 9.60 8.69
CA ILE A 246 -28.88 9.85 7.40
C ILE A 246 -29.32 8.75 6.43
N THR A 247 -29.88 9.14 5.28
CA THR A 247 -30.28 8.17 4.26
C THR A 247 -29.09 7.70 3.43
N PRO A 248 -29.16 6.50 2.79
CA PRO A 248 -28.12 6.03 1.87
C PRO A 248 -27.80 7.03 0.75
N ASP A 249 -28.82 7.72 0.18
CA ASP A 249 -28.63 8.74 -0.86
C ASP A 249 -27.83 9.94 -0.36
N GLN A 250 -28.12 10.41 0.86
CA GLN A 250 -27.36 11.48 1.50
C GLN A 250 -25.93 11.07 1.78
N ALA A 251 -25.70 9.85 2.27
CA ALA A 251 -24.39 9.31 2.48
C ALA A 251 -23.60 9.18 1.17
N ASN A 252 -24.23 8.65 0.10
CA ASN A 252 -23.63 8.51 -1.22
C ASN A 252 -23.20 9.88 -1.80
N SER A 253 -24.06 10.88 -1.72
CA SER A 253 -23.71 12.24 -2.18
C SER A 253 -22.51 12.82 -1.46
N LYS A 254 -22.37 12.56 -0.15
CA LYS A 254 -21.20 12.97 0.64
C LYS A 254 -19.94 12.21 0.26
N TRP A 255 -20.04 10.91 -0.06
CA TRP A 255 -18.94 10.13 -0.59
C TRP A 255 -18.42 10.68 -1.92
N VAL A 256 -19.32 11.03 -2.83
CA VAL A 256 -18.94 11.64 -4.13
C VAL A 256 -18.15 12.94 -3.91
N ILE A 257 -18.64 13.82 -3.02
CA ILE A 257 -17.93 15.06 -2.68
C ILE A 257 -16.55 14.78 -2.11
N LEU A 258 -16.44 13.84 -1.15
CA LEU A 258 -15.16 13.45 -0.57
C LEU A 258 -14.19 12.93 -1.65
N MET A 259 -14.67 12.10 -2.57
CA MET A 259 -13.83 11.57 -3.64
C MET A 259 -13.38 12.64 -4.62
N ILE A 260 -14.20 13.65 -4.91
CA ILE A 260 -13.76 14.81 -5.71
C ILE A 260 -12.61 15.54 -5.00
N ILE A 261 -12.71 15.76 -3.70
CA ILE A 261 -11.62 16.37 -2.90
C ILE A 261 -10.37 15.49 -2.97
N MET A 262 -10.51 14.18 -2.82
CA MET A 262 -9.39 13.23 -2.90
C MET A 262 -8.74 13.24 -4.30
N VAL A 263 -9.52 13.38 -5.37
CA VAL A 263 -8.99 13.52 -6.74
C VAL A 263 -8.19 14.82 -6.89
N VAL A 264 -8.65 15.93 -6.33
CA VAL A 264 -7.89 17.19 -6.34
C VAL A 264 -6.55 17.01 -5.59
N CYS A 265 -6.57 16.39 -4.42
CA CYS A 265 -5.34 16.08 -3.66
C CYS A 265 -4.39 15.18 -4.48
N LEU A 266 -4.91 14.14 -5.12
CA LEU A 266 -4.15 13.22 -5.98
C LEU A 266 -3.50 13.96 -7.15
N VAL A 267 -4.24 14.83 -7.83
CA VAL A 267 -3.72 15.63 -8.96
C VAL A 267 -2.58 16.53 -8.49
N ILE A 268 -2.76 17.26 -7.39
CA ILE A 268 -1.71 18.11 -6.81
C ILE A 268 -0.50 17.24 -6.42
N GLY A 269 -0.72 16.11 -5.76
CA GLY A 269 0.33 15.19 -5.34
C GLY A 269 1.15 14.66 -6.51
N CYS A 270 0.50 14.16 -7.57
CA CYS A 270 1.17 13.67 -8.78
C CYS A 270 1.96 14.77 -9.50
N LEU A 271 1.43 16.00 -9.55
CA LEU A 271 2.15 17.14 -10.14
C LEU A 271 3.38 17.53 -9.31
N LEU A 272 3.26 17.56 -7.99
CA LEU A 272 4.42 17.81 -7.11
C LEU A 272 5.48 16.73 -7.31
N GLU A 273 5.09 15.48 -7.31
CA GLU A 273 6.00 14.36 -7.54
C GLU A 273 6.65 14.44 -8.92
N TYR A 274 5.90 14.70 -9.98
CA TYR A 274 6.44 14.84 -11.32
C TYR A 274 7.46 15.98 -11.45
N PHE A 275 7.15 17.18 -10.95
CA PHE A 275 8.01 18.36 -11.14
C PHE A 275 9.17 18.45 -10.15
N PHE A 276 9.03 17.88 -8.95
CA PHE A 276 10.04 17.96 -7.89
C PHE A 276 10.81 16.66 -7.66
N THR A 277 10.77 15.71 -8.59
CA THR A 277 11.67 14.55 -8.62
C THR A 277 12.56 14.57 -9.85
N ARG A 278 13.67 13.83 -9.81
CA ARG A 278 14.60 13.70 -10.93
C ARG A 278 15.18 12.30 -11.00
N GLU A 279 15.16 11.72 -12.20
CA GLU A 279 15.72 10.40 -12.50
C GLU A 279 17.14 10.52 -13.06
N ARG A 280 18.12 10.80 -12.21
CA ARG A 280 19.52 11.02 -12.63
C ARG A 280 20.15 9.80 -13.28
N ILE A 281 19.78 8.58 -12.83
CA ILE A 281 20.28 7.33 -13.42
C ILE A 281 19.73 7.15 -14.85
N THR A 282 18.46 7.46 -15.07
CA THR A 282 17.86 7.41 -16.43
C THR A 282 18.52 8.45 -17.35
N GLU A 283 18.73 9.68 -16.85
CA GLU A 283 19.43 10.72 -17.62
C GLU A 283 20.87 10.31 -17.99
N GLU A 284 21.60 9.71 -17.05
CA GLU A 284 22.94 9.15 -17.29
C GLU A 284 22.95 8.11 -18.42
N ILE A 285 21.93 7.22 -18.44
CA ILE A 285 21.78 6.21 -19.47
C ILE A 285 21.47 6.86 -20.84
N VAL A 286 20.60 7.87 -20.88
CA VAL A 286 20.22 8.57 -22.11
C VAL A 286 21.41 9.36 -22.68
N GLU A 287 22.13 10.10 -21.84
CA GLU A 287 23.30 10.89 -22.25
C GLU A 287 24.42 10.00 -22.81
N LYS A 288 24.69 8.85 -22.16
CA LYS A 288 25.65 7.87 -22.67
C LYS A 288 25.30 7.39 -24.08
N ASN A 289 24.04 7.11 -24.33
CA ASN A 289 23.61 6.61 -25.63
C ASN A 289 23.63 7.69 -26.71
N GLN A 290 23.39 8.95 -26.35
CA GLN A 290 23.53 10.10 -27.27
C GLN A 290 24.99 10.34 -27.67
N ASN A 291 25.91 10.20 -26.73
CA ASN A 291 27.37 10.40 -26.97
C ASN A 291 28.00 9.23 -27.76
N ALA A 292 27.41 8.01 -27.69
CA ALA A 292 27.89 6.83 -28.40
C ALA A 292 27.47 6.77 -29.90
N GLY A 293 26.97 7.87 -30.47
CA GLY A 293 26.70 8.01 -31.90
C GLY A 293 25.68 7.03 -32.47
N ASN A 294 24.40 7.23 -32.18
CA ASN A 294 23.24 6.54 -32.81
C ASN A 294 23.13 5.02 -32.65
N GLU A 295 23.82 4.35 -31.76
CA GLU A 295 23.40 3.03 -31.35
C GLU A 295 22.03 3.16 -30.66
N GLU A 296 21.01 2.62 -31.30
CA GLU A 296 19.67 2.53 -30.69
C GLU A 296 19.81 1.87 -29.32
N VAL A 297 19.34 2.56 -28.27
CA VAL A 297 19.20 1.95 -26.94
C VAL A 297 18.37 0.68 -27.14
N LYS A 298 19.01 -0.49 -27.15
CA LYS A 298 18.30 -1.76 -27.20
C LYS A 298 17.40 -1.81 -25.96
N SER A 299 16.10 -1.77 -26.19
CA SER A 299 15.15 -2.07 -25.12
C SER A 299 15.41 -3.51 -24.67
N ILE A 300 15.81 -3.67 -23.41
CA ILE A 300 16.06 -5.01 -22.84
C ILE A 300 14.72 -5.74 -22.81
N SER A 301 14.69 -6.93 -23.42
CA SER A 301 13.46 -7.71 -23.45
C SER A 301 13.07 -8.18 -22.05
N MET A 302 11.77 -8.26 -21.77
CA MET A 302 11.26 -8.77 -20.49
C MET A 302 11.80 -10.19 -20.21
N GLY A 303 11.96 -11.02 -21.25
CA GLY A 303 12.51 -12.37 -21.12
C GLY A 303 13.97 -12.40 -20.68
N GLU A 304 14.79 -11.44 -21.11
CA GLU A 304 16.18 -11.31 -20.64
C GLU A 304 16.24 -10.87 -19.19
N GLN A 305 15.39 -9.93 -18.79
CA GLN A 305 15.28 -9.51 -17.38
C GLN A 305 14.88 -10.68 -16.47
N ILE A 306 13.88 -11.47 -16.86
CA ILE A 306 13.47 -12.67 -16.11
C ILE A 306 14.64 -13.64 -15.95
N LYS A 307 15.40 -13.90 -17.03
CA LYS A 307 16.57 -14.80 -16.96
C LYS A 307 17.63 -14.31 -15.97
N VAL A 308 17.90 -13.00 -15.91
CA VAL A 308 18.83 -12.39 -14.95
C VAL A 308 18.29 -12.50 -13.54
N CYS A 309 17.04 -12.13 -13.31
CA CYS A 309 16.38 -12.17 -12.01
C CYS A 309 16.38 -13.59 -11.41
N VAL A 310 15.98 -14.60 -12.20
CA VAL A 310 15.92 -16.01 -11.73
C VAL A 310 17.29 -16.56 -11.35
N LYS A 311 18.37 -16.10 -12.00
CA LYS A 311 19.75 -16.52 -11.69
C LYS A 311 20.37 -15.80 -10.50
N ASP A 312 19.80 -14.69 -10.06
CA ASP A 312 20.38 -13.86 -9.02
C ASP A 312 19.77 -14.19 -7.65
N LYS A 313 20.59 -14.72 -6.75
CA LYS A 313 20.19 -15.04 -5.37
C LYS A 313 19.74 -13.83 -4.57
N TYR A 314 20.34 -12.65 -4.79
CA TYR A 314 19.98 -11.43 -4.05
C TYR A 314 18.61 -10.90 -4.47
N TRP A 315 18.27 -11.09 -5.76
CA TRP A 315 16.93 -10.78 -6.25
C TRP A 315 15.87 -11.66 -5.57
N TRP A 316 16.10 -12.96 -5.47
CA TRP A 316 15.17 -13.84 -4.76
C TRP A 316 15.03 -13.47 -3.29
N LEU A 317 16.14 -13.18 -2.59
CA LEU A 317 16.10 -12.79 -1.19
C LEU A 317 15.26 -11.52 -0.98
N ILE A 318 15.41 -10.50 -1.82
CA ILE A 318 14.67 -9.24 -1.65
C ILE A 318 13.20 -9.37 -2.06
N ILE A 319 12.88 -10.15 -3.10
CA ILE A 319 11.49 -10.35 -3.53
C ILE A 319 10.70 -11.20 -2.54
N VAL A 320 11.29 -12.30 -2.04
CA VAL A 320 10.65 -13.11 -0.98
C VAL A 320 10.48 -12.30 0.30
N PHE A 321 11.45 -11.43 0.63
CA PHE A 321 11.30 -10.49 1.73
C PHE A 321 10.08 -9.58 1.54
N PHE A 322 9.90 -8.94 0.38
CA PHE A 322 8.73 -8.10 0.14
C PHE A 322 7.42 -8.88 0.18
N PHE A 323 7.42 -10.12 -0.32
CA PHE A 323 6.27 -11.00 -0.22
C PHE A 323 5.89 -11.29 1.23
N LEU A 324 6.84 -11.73 2.05
CA LEU A 324 6.61 -12.05 3.47
C LEU A 324 6.22 -10.81 4.28
N TYR A 325 6.88 -9.68 4.02
CA TYR A 325 6.58 -8.40 4.65
C TYR A 325 5.14 -7.96 4.38
N GLN A 326 4.75 -8.00 3.11
CA GLN A 326 3.40 -7.56 2.73
C GLN A 326 2.33 -8.56 3.16
N PHE A 327 2.58 -9.86 3.02
CA PHE A 327 1.66 -10.90 3.47
C PHE A 327 1.40 -10.80 4.98
N GLY A 328 2.45 -10.79 5.79
CA GLY A 328 2.31 -10.67 7.25
C GLY A 328 1.61 -9.37 7.68
N GLY A 329 2.01 -8.24 7.06
CA GLY A 329 1.40 -6.93 7.34
C GLY A 329 -0.09 -6.88 6.97
N GLN A 330 -0.50 -7.46 5.85
CA GLN A 330 -1.91 -7.50 5.42
C GLN A 330 -2.74 -8.48 6.26
N MET A 331 -2.18 -9.64 6.62
CA MET A 331 -2.84 -10.55 7.58
C MET A 331 -3.17 -9.82 8.87
N LYS A 332 -2.18 -9.13 9.46
CA LYS A 332 -2.40 -8.33 10.66
C LYS A 332 -3.45 -7.22 10.46
N ASN A 333 -3.32 -6.42 9.40
CA ASN A 333 -4.20 -5.27 9.18
C ASN A 333 -5.66 -5.69 9.03
N ASN A 334 -5.92 -6.77 8.28
CA ASN A 334 -7.27 -7.25 8.01
C ASN A 334 -7.87 -8.01 9.19
N ASP A 335 -7.03 -8.65 10.03
CA ASP A 335 -7.51 -9.44 11.17
C ASP A 335 -7.70 -8.63 12.46
N MET A 336 -7.09 -7.44 12.56
CA MET A 336 -7.03 -6.69 13.83
C MET A 336 -8.40 -6.39 14.45
N SER A 337 -9.43 -6.19 13.62
CA SER A 337 -10.81 -5.99 14.12
C SER A 337 -11.39 -7.27 14.69
N PHE A 338 -11.18 -8.41 14.03
CA PHE A 338 -11.61 -9.72 14.52
C PHE A 338 -10.90 -10.13 15.80
N TYR A 339 -9.57 -9.89 15.87
CA TYR A 339 -8.79 -10.06 17.10
C TYR A 339 -9.36 -9.24 18.25
N SER A 340 -9.65 -7.95 18.02
CA SER A 340 -10.19 -7.05 19.03
C SER A 340 -11.53 -7.58 19.59
N ILE A 341 -12.45 -7.97 18.71
CA ILE A 341 -13.77 -8.51 19.10
C ILE A 341 -13.61 -9.85 19.81
N ALA A 342 -12.74 -10.74 19.32
CA ALA A 342 -12.52 -12.06 19.93
C ALA A 342 -11.93 -11.97 21.34
N MET A 343 -11.04 -10.98 21.59
CA MET A 343 -10.34 -10.82 22.87
C MET A 343 -11.10 -9.97 23.91
N THR A 344 -11.86 -8.97 23.46
CA THR A 344 -12.48 -7.98 24.37
C THR A 344 -14.00 -7.82 24.17
N GLY A 345 -14.59 -8.47 23.18
CA GLY A 345 -15.99 -8.28 22.80
C GLY A 345 -16.27 -6.94 22.09
N GLN A 346 -15.25 -6.10 21.89
CA GLN A 346 -15.39 -4.75 21.33
C GLN A 346 -14.32 -4.47 20.25
N SER A 347 -14.64 -3.62 19.28
CA SER A 347 -13.69 -3.20 18.24
C SER A 347 -12.70 -2.10 18.70
N THR A 348 -12.92 -1.51 19.87
CA THR A 348 -12.14 -0.37 20.41
C THR A 348 -10.65 -0.69 20.56
N LEU A 349 -10.30 -1.93 20.92
CA LEU A 349 -8.90 -2.36 21.08
C LEU A 349 -8.12 -2.20 19.77
N SER A 350 -8.71 -2.51 18.61
CA SER A 350 -8.05 -2.36 17.31
C SER A 350 -7.71 -0.90 17.01
N SER A 351 -8.62 0.03 17.34
CA SER A 351 -8.40 1.47 17.17
C SER A 351 -7.28 1.98 18.09
N ILE A 352 -7.25 1.53 19.34
CA ILE A 352 -6.20 1.88 20.31
C ILE A 352 -4.84 1.38 19.80
N ILE A 353 -4.74 0.12 19.38
CA ILE A 353 -3.51 -0.50 18.86
C ILE A 353 -2.99 0.29 17.66
N ASN A 354 -3.85 0.59 16.69
CA ASN A 354 -3.44 1.30 15.47
C ASN A 354 -2.99 2.74 15.76
N THR A 355 -3.71 3.45 16.64
CA THR A 355 -3.39 4.84 17.00
C THR A 355 -2.08 4.93 17.80
N VAL A 356 -1.97 4.14 18.86
CA VAL A 356 -0.78 4.16 19.73
C VAL A 356 0.43 3.58 19.01
N GLY A 357 0.25 2.54 18.21
CA GLY A 357 1.32 1.90 17.45
C GLY A 357 1.88 2.75 16.30
N ALA A 358 1.16 3.76 15.83
CA ALA A 358 1.67 4.71 14.85
C ALA A 358 2.87 5.51 15.39
N ILE A 359 2.90 5.80 16.70
CA ILE A 359 3.97 6.57 17.34
C ILE A 359 5.33 5.85 17.25
N PRO A 360 5.50 4.60 17.73
CA PRO A 360 6.76 3.87 17.58
C PRO A 360 7.19 3.68 16.13
N THR A 361 6.24 3.47 15.22
CA THR A 361 6.53 3.34 13.79
C THR A 361 7.14 4.64 13.22
N ALA A 362 6.56 5.79 13.58
CA ALA A 362 7.08 7.10 13.17
C ALA A 362 8.45 7.41 13.81
N LEU A 363 8.64 7.09 15.10
CA LEU A 363 9.93 7.23 15.79
C LEU A 363 11.00 6.33 15.18
N GLY A 364 10.63 5.17 14.68
CA GLY A 364 11.52 4.27 13.95
C GLY A 364 12.21 4.94 12.77
N MET A 365 11.53 5.87 12.08
CA MET A 365 12.11 6.64 10.97
C MET A 365 13.39 7.40 11.39
N LEU A 366 13.40 7.97 12.59
CA LEU A 366 14.53 8.76 13.10
C LEU A 366 15.73 7.88 13.48
N ILE A 367 15.47 6.64 13.90
CA ILE A 367 16.49 5.72 14.43
C ILE A 367 17.09 4.85 13.33
N VAL A 368 16.29 4.45 12.33
CA VAL A 368 16.68 3.45 11.33
C VAL A 368 17.90 3.88 10.51
N TRP A 369 17.94 5.13 10.05
CA TRP A 369 19.02 5.58 9.18
C TRP A 369 20.37 5.73 9.88
N PRO A 370 20.49 6.34 11.07
CA PRO A 370 21.70 6.28 11.87
C PRO A 370 22.18 4.86 12.14
N LEU A 371 21.24 3.95 12.44
CA LEU A 371 21.55 2.55 12.72
C LEU A 371 22.09 1.82 11.47
N ALA A 372 21.47 2.05 10.30
CA ALA A 372 21.90 1.49 9.03
C ALA A 372 23.29 2.00 8.59
N ASN A 373 23.63 3.24 8.90
CA ASN A 373 24.96 3.79 8.65
C ASN A 373 26.03 3.16 9.55
N ARG A 374 25.65 2.75 10.77
CA ARG A 374 26.60 2.13 11.73
C ARG A 374 26.81 0.63 11.47
N PHE A 375 25.73 -0.12 11.15
CA PHE A 375 25.75 -1.57 11.09
C PHE A 375 25.62 -2.17 9.69
N THR A 376 25.26 -1.46 8.68
CA THR A 376 24.79 -1.84 7.35
C THR A 376 23.28 -2.04 7.28
N LYS A 377 22.71 -1.85 6.10
CA LYS A 377 21.26 -1.96 5.86
C LYS A 377 20.74 -3.36 6.17
N SER A 378 21.42 -4.39 5.67
CA SER A 378 21.02 -5.80 5.87
C SER A 378 21.04 -6.19 7.35
N LYS A 379 22.09 -5.86 8.10
CA LYS A 379 22.18 -6.16 9.53
C LYS A 379 21.12 -5.40 10.34
N THR A 380 20.84 -4.16 9.98
CA THR A 380 19.80 -3.34 10.63
C THR A 380 18.41 -3.96 10.44
N ILE A 381 18.12 -4.50 9.24
CA ILE A 381 16.88 -5.24 8.97
C ILE A 381 16.83 -6.52 9.82
N VAL A 382 17.91 -7.29 9.92
CA VAL A 382 17.96 -8.50 10.78
C VAL A 382 17.62 -8.16 12.23
N MET A 383 18.27 -7.13 12.79
CA MET A 383 18.00 -6.68 14.17
C MET A 383 16.54 -6.27 14.35
N GLY A 384 16.00 -5.51 13.38
CA GLY A 384 14.59 -5.12 13.39
C GLY A 384 13.64 -6.32 13.32
N CYS A 385 13.89 -7.26 12.42
CA CYS A 385 13.08 -8.48 12.28
C CYS A 385 13.05 -9.31 13.57
N MET A 386 14.19 -9.45 14.26
CA MET A 386 14.24 -10.17 15.54
C MET A 386 13.44 -9.44 16.62
N LEU A 387 13.56 -8.12 16.71
CA LEU A 387 12.76 -7.32 17.64
C LEU A 387 11.26 -7.40 17.31
N ALA A 388 10.89 -7.37 16.01
CA ALA A 388 9.50 -7.50 15.57
C ALA A 388 8.92 -8.89 15.90
N PHE A 389 9.70 -9.95 15.72
CA PHE A 389 9.31 -11.30 16.11
C PHE A 389 9.04 -11.40 17.60
N LEU A 390 9.98 -10.93 18.44
CA LEU A 390 9.82 -10.95 19.90
C LEU A 390 8.63 -10.10 20.35
N GLY A 391 8.49 -8.90 19.79
CA GLY A 391 7.38 -8.00 20.11
C GLY A 391 6.03 -8.60 19.76
N GLY A 392 5.88 -9.16 18.56
CA GLY A 392 4.62 -9.79 18.14
C GLY A 392 4.29 -11.07 18.90
N SER A 393 5.32 -11.87 19.26
CA SER A 393 5.14 -13.09 20.06
C SER A 393 4.62 -12.78 21.48
N LEU A 394 4.88 -11.60 22.01
CA LEU A 394 4.39 -11.20 23.32
C LEU A 394 2.85 -11.15 23.39
N ALA A 395 2.15 -10.94 22.27
CA ALA A 395 0.70 -10.94 22.23
C ALA A 395 0.07 -12.27 22.67
N PHE A 396 0.77 -13.39 22.48
CA PHE A 396 0.29 -14.72 22.90
C PHE A 396 0.16 -14.86 24.42
N VAL A 397 0.85 -14.05 25.20
CA VAL A 397 0.72 -14.03 26.66
C VAL A 397 -0.68 -13.57 27.08
N ALA A 398 -1.37 -12.77 26.23
CA ALA A 398 -2.75 -12.36 26.48
C ALA A 398 -3.77 -13.52 26.45
N LEU A 399 -3.40 -14.69 25.91
CA LEU A 399 -4.21 -15.91 25.90
C LEU A 399 -4.19 -16.66 27.24
N VAL A 400 -3.30 -16.30 28.16
CA VAL A 400 -3.27 -16.91 29.51
C VAL A 400 -4.61 -16.58 30.23
N PRO A 401 -5.37 -17.59 30.75
CA PRO A 401 -6.73 -17.36 31.25
C PRO A 401 -6.82 -16.27 32.33
N ALA A 402 -5.83 -16.17 33.21
CA ALA A 402 -5.78 -15.13 34.24
C ALA A 402 -5.63 -13.71 33.67
N ILE A 403 -5.01 -13.54 32.52
CA ILE A 403 -4.84 -12.27 31.83
C ILE A 403 -6.07 -11.99 30.97
N GLN A 404 -6.57 -13.00 30.26
CA GLN A 404 -7.72 -12.90 29.37
C GLN A 404 -8.99 -12.46 30.12
N ALA A 405 -9.13 -12.86 31.38
CA ALA A 405 -10.24 -12.43 32.25
C ALA A 405 -10.22 -10.91 32.57
N ASN A 406 -9.11 -10.21 32.32
CA ASN A 406 -8.94 -8.79 32.60
C ASN A 406 -8.74 -7.98 31.30
N ILE A 407 -9.79 -7.32 30.82
CA ILE A 407 -9.77 -6.53 29.58
C ILE A 407 -8.65 -5.46 29.60
N GLY A 408 -8.40 -4.83 30.75
CA GLY A 408 -7.32 -3.85 30.87
C GLY A 408 -5.92 -4.46 30.69
N ALA A 409 -5.70 -5.66 31.22
CA ALA A 409 -4.44 -6.41 31.06
C ALA A 409 -4.26 -6.86 29.60
N VAL A 410 -5.31 -7.39 28.96
CA VAL A 410 -5.31 -7.73 27.53
C VAL A 410 -4.98 -6.52 26.67
N THR A 411 -5.64 -5.39 26.91
CA THR A 411 -5.41 -4.13 26.17
C THR A 411 -3.97 -3.65 26.34
N GLY A 412 -3.48 -3.56 27.57
CA GLY A 412 -2.12 -3.10 27.87
C GLY A 412 -1.05 -3.98 27.21
N LEU A 413 -1.22 -5.30 27.30
CA LEU A 413 -0.27 -6.28 26.72
C LEU A 413 -0.29 -6.25 25.19
N SER A 414 -1.48 -6.17 24.58
CA SER A 414 -1.62 -6.09 23.12
C SER A 414 -0.99 -4.80 22.56
N VAL A 415 -1.20 -3.67 23.23
CA VAL A 415 -0.60 -2.39 22.86
C VAL A 415 0.93 -2.43 23.02
N ALA A 416 1.44 -2.96 24.15
CA ALA A 416 2.88 -3.10 24.37
C ALA A 416 3.53 -4.01 23.31
N SER A 417 2.92 -5.17 23.04
CA SER A 417 3.33 -6.10 21.97
C SER A 417 3.42 -5.39 20.62
N PHE A 418 2.38 -4.66 20.26
CA PHE A 418 2.34 -3.93 18.99
C PHE A 418 3.39 -2.81 18.92
N CYS A 419 3.61 -2.05 19.99
CA CYS A 419 4.61 -0.99 20.03
C CYS A 419 6.04 -1.52 19.86
N ILE A 420 6.39 -2.61 20.54
CA ILE A 420 7.71 -3.26 20.41
C ILE A 420 7.87 -3.79 18.98
N LYS A 421 6.86 -4.46 18.45
CA LYS A 421 6.84 -4.95 17.07
C LYS A 421 7.00 -3.80 16.08
N ALA A 422 6.27 -2.69 16.25
CA ALA A 422 6.30 -1.53 15.38
C ALA A 422 7.71 -0.89 15.28
N LEU A 423 8.44 -0.80 16.38
CA LEU A 423 9.85 -0.40 16.35
C LEU A 423 10.71 -1.38 15.57
N GLY A 424 10.47 -2.68 15.73
CA GLY A 424 11.19 -3.72 15.02
C GLY A 424 10.90 -3.75 13.50
N THR A 425 9.70 -3.35 13.07
CA THR A 425 9.33 -3.32 11.64
C THR A 425 9.95 -2.13 10.89
N ALA A 426 10.36 -1.08 11.59
CA ALA A 426 10.84 0.15 10.99
C ALA A 426 12.04 -0.04 10.03
N PRO A 427 13.10 -0.82 10.33
CA PRO A 427 14.17 -1.06 9.37
C PRO A 427 13.69 -1.71 8.07
N ALA A 428 12.84 -2.73 8.18
CA ALA A 428 12.26 -3.40 7.01
C ALA A 428 11.45 -2.43 6.15
N MET A 429 10.73 -1.52 6.78
CA MET A 429 9.91 -0.51 6.10
C MET A 429 10.75 0.57 5.42
N TYR A 430 11.65 1.23 6.15
CA TYR A 430 12.26 2.48 5.68
C TYR A 430 13.47 2.30 4.75
N ILE A 431 14.18 1.17 4.82
CA ILE A 431 15.40 0.98 4.02
C ILE A 431 15.30 -0.10 2.94
N SER A 432 14.18 -0.81 2.83
CA SER A 432 14.01 -1.92 1.89
C SER A 432 14.14 -1.50 0.41
N LEU A 433 13.54 -0.38 0.01
CA LEU A 433 13.65 0.12 -1.37
C LEU A 433 15.08 0.57 -1.70
N ALA A 434 15.82 1.14 -0.73
CA ALA A 434 17.21 1.48 -0.94
C ALA A 434 18.10 0.23 -1.09
N LEU A 435 17.74 -0.86 -0.41
CA LEU A 435 18.43 -2.15 -0.56
C LEU A 435 18.07 -2.82 -1.89
N LEU A 436 16.80 -2.74 -2.32
CA LEU A 436 16.39 -3.19 -3.66
C LEU A 436 17.22 -2.50 -4.74
N ALA A 437 17.42 -1.18 -4.62
CA ALA A 437 18.26 -0.46 -5.56
C ALA A 437 19.71 -0.96 -5.60
N ASN A 438 20.29 -1.38 -4.46
CA ASN A 438 21.61 -1.99 -4.43
C ASN A 438 21.64 -3.36 -5.16
N VAL A 439 20.57 -4.14 -5.07
CA VAL A 439 20.43 -5.40 -5.81
C VAL A 439 20.37 -5.13 -7.31
N LEU A 440 19.62 -4.12 -7.75
CA LEU A 440 19.55 -3.73 -9.17
C LEU A 440 20.89 -3.20 -9.70
N ASP A 441 21.63 -2.41 -8.90
CA ASP A 441 22.97 -1.94 -9.24
C ASP A 441 23.96 -3.13 -9.34
N HIS A 442 23.86 -4.11 -8.46
CA HIS A 442 24.66 -5.34 -8.52
C HIS A 442 24.37 -6.18 -9.78
N GLN A 443 23.10 -6.32 -10.15
CA GLN A 443 22.70 -7.00 -11.40
C GLN A 443 23.26 -6.29 -12.62
N GLU A 444 23.19 -4.96 -12.67
CA GLU A 444 23.78 -4.16 -13.76
C GLU A 444 25.30 -4.36 -13.85
N ALA A 445 26.00 -4.34 -12.71
CA ALA A 445 27.45 -4.53 -12.67
C ALA A 445 27.89 -5.96 -13.05
N LYS A 446 27.08 -6.97 -12.71
CA LYS A 446 27.42 -8.39 -12.91
C LYS A 446 26.97 -8.94 -14.25
N TYR A 447 25.77 -8.57 -14.70
CA TYR A 447 25.15 -9.11 -15.90
C TYR A 447 25.05 -8.12 -17.05
N GLY A 448 25.44 -6.86 -16.83
CA GLY A 448 25.30 -5.78 -17.82
C GLY A 448 23.86 -5.33 -18.09
N ILE A 449 22.90 -5.88 -17.33
CA ILE A 449 21.45 -5.66 -17.51
C ILE A 449 20.86 -5.21 -16.18
N ARG A 450 20.15 -4.07 -16.20
CA ARG A 450 19.38 -3.57 -15.07
C ARG A 450 17.91 -3.94 -15.24
N THR A 451 17.32 -4.62 -14.24
CA THR A 451 16.01 -5.25 -14.36
C THR A 451 14.90 -4.43 -13.65
N ASP A 452 14.93 -3.10 -13.79
CA ASP A 452 13.97 -2.21 -13.11
C ASP A 452 12.51 -2.55 -13.43
N GLY A 453 12.17 -2.73 -14.70
CA GLY A 453 10.79 -2.91 -15.14
C GLY A 453 10.17 -4.21 -14.60
N PHE A 454 10.83 -5.34 -14.78
CA PHE A 454 10.33 -6.63 -14.28
C PHE A 454 10.31 -6.66 -12.75
N THR A 455 11.38 -6.21 -12.10
CA THR A 455 11.48 -6.20 -10.63
C THR A 455 10.41 -5.33 -10.00
N MET A 456 10.17 -4.13 -10.56
CA MET A 456 9.13 -3.24 -10.05
C MET A 456 7.72 -3.74 -10.33
N ALA A 457 7.51 -4.47 -11.45
CA ALA A 457 6.24 -5.13 -11.72
C ALA A 457 5.93 -6.23 -10.68
N VAL A 458 6.94 -7.04 -10.32
CA VAL A 458 6.79 -8.08 -9.28
C VAL A 458 6.56 -7.44 -7.91
N TYR A 459 7.33 -6.41 -7.57
CA TYR A 459 7.15 -5.63 -6.34
C TYR A 459 5.74 -5.03 -6.26
N GLY A 460 5.30 -4.31 -7.28
CA GLY A 460 3.98 -3.67 -7.33
C GLY A 460 2.83 -4.69 -7.23
N SER A 461 2.97 -5.83 -7.94
CA SER A 461 2.00 -6.94 -7.84
C SER A 461 1.89 -7.45 -6.41
N THR A 462 3.00 -7.68 -5.74
CA THR A 462 3.04 -8.15 -4.35
C THR A 462 2.37 -7.14 -3.41
N MET A 463 2.68 -5.84 -3.57
CA MET A 463 2.13 -4.79 -2.70
C MET A 463 0.62 -4.61 -2.84
N VAL A 464 0.07 -4.80 -4.03
CA VAL A 464 -1.36 -4.55 -4.28
C VAL A 464 -2.22 -5.81 -4.06
N CYS A 465 -1.77 -6.99 -4.52
CA CYS A 465 -2.58 -8.21 -4.48
C CYS A 465 -2.80 -8.74 -3.06
N MET A 466 -1.82 -8.58 -2.17
CA MET A 466 -1.86 -9.22 -0.85
C MET A 466 -3.00 -8.74 0.03
N ALA A 467 -3.44 -7.50 -0.11
CA ALA A 467 -4.56 -6.98 0.69
C ALA A 467 -5.84 -7.79 0.44
N GLY A 468 -6.20 -8.01 -0.82
CA GLY A 468 -7.39 -8.79 -1.19
C GLY A 468 -7.28 -10.27 -0.84
N VAL A 469 -6.12 -10.88 -1.09
CA VAL A 469 -5.88 -12.29 -0.78
C VAL A 469 -5.97 -12.55 0.74
N CYS A 470 -5.31 -11.73 1.55
CA CYS A 470 -5.34 -11.87 3.00
C CYS A 470 -6.74 -11.62 3.58
N ASN A 471 -7.48 -10.63 3.05
CA ASN A 471 -8.86 -10.40 3.46
C ASN A 471 -9.74 -11.63 3.21
N GLY A 472 -9.68 -12.23 2.02
CA GLY A 472 -10.41 -13.44 1.69
C GLY A 472 -10.06 -14.63 2.61
N ILE A 473 -8.78 -14.81 2.93
CA ILE A 473 -8.33 -15.85 3.87
C ILE A 473 -8.94 -15.63 5.25
N ILE A 474 -8.89 -14.41 5.78
CA ILE A 474 -9.38 -14.10 7.14
C ILE A 474 -10.90 -14.25 7.22
N VAL A 475 -11.65 -13.70 6.27
CA VAL A 475 -13.10 -13.85 6.22
C VAL A 475 -13.50 -15.33 6.12
N GLY A 476 -12.81 -16.09 5.26
CA GLY A 476 -13.03 -17.53 5.13
C GLY A 476 -12.78 -18.28 6.45
N ILE A 477 -11.66 -18.02 7.12
CA ILE A 477 -11.33 -18.64 8.40
C ILE A 477 -12.36 -18.24 9.47
N ASN A 478 -12.69 -16.96 9.61
CA ASN A 478 -13.64 -16.48 10.61
C ASN A 478 -15.04 -17.10 10.47
N SER A 479 -15.45 -17.48 9.25
CA SER A 479 -16.75 -18.11 8.99
C SER A 479 -16.85 -19.55 9.48
N ILE A 480 -15.73 -20.27 9.59
CA ILE A 480 -15.71 -21.70 9.97
C ILE A 480 -15.20 -21.96 11.39
N VAL A 481 -14.55 -20.96 12.02
CA VAL A 481 -13.93 -21.12 13.35
C VAL A 481 -15.00 -21.05 14.44
N PRO A 482 -15.09 -22.06 15.35
CA PRO A 482 -15.95 -22.03 16.52
C PRO A 482 -15.61 -20.86 17.47
N ALA A 483 -16.63 -20.37 18.19
CA ALA A 483 -16.51 -19.16 19.02
C ALA A 483 -15.48 -19.29 20.16
N ASP A 484 -15.34 -20.47 20.74
CA ASP A 484 -14.45 -20.78 21.86
C ASP A 484 -12.97 -20.69 21.52
N ILE A 485 -12.58 -20.99 20.26
CA ILE A 485 -11.19 -20.93 19.82
C ILE A 485 -10.84 -19.64 19.02
N LYS A 486 -11.83 -18.77 18.74
CA LYS A 486 -11.61 -17.49 18.06
C LYS A 486 -10.49 -16.65 18.66
N PRO A 487 -10.38 -16.49 19.99
CA PRO A 487 -9.27 -15.73 20.60
C PRO A 487 -7.89 -16.25 20.18
N VAL A 488 -7.69 -17.57 20.17
CA VAL A 488 -6.42 -18.19 19.79
C VAL A 488 -6.15 -17.99 18.30
N VAL A 489 -7.14 -18.27 17.46
CA VAL A 489 -7.00 -18.15 15.99
C VAL A 489 -6.73 -16.73 15.57
N HIS A 490 -7.46 -15.74 16.07
CA HIS A 490 -7.25 -14.34 15.72
C HIS A 490 -5.97 -13.75 16.33
N THR A 491 -5.51 -14.24 17.49
CA THR A 491 -4.16 -13.90 17.99
C THR A 491 -3.08 -14.41 17.04
N PHE A 492 -3.24 -15.62 16.52
CA PHE A 492 -2.30 -16.19 15.55
C PHE A 492 -2.34 -15.44 14.21
N LEU A 493 -3.51 -15.13 13.66
CA LEU A 493 -3.65 -14.40 12.40
C LEU A 493 -3.16 -12.95 12.52
N GLY A 494 -3.54 -12.24 13.58
CA GLY A 494 -3.23 -10.83 13.79
C GLY A 494 -1.79 -10.55 14.25
N PHE A 495 -1.14 -11.48 14.95
CA PHE A 495 0.21 -11.30 15.47
C PHE A 495 1.16 -12.42 15.07
N GLY A 496 0.73 -13.69 15.11
CA GLY A 496 1.58 -14.85 14.90
C GLY A 496 2.11 -14.94 13.48
N VAL A 497 1.26 -14.83 12.48
CA VAL A 497 1.64 -14.93 11.06
C VAL A 497 2.70 -13.88 10.71
N GLU A 498 2.47 -12.63 11.11
CA GLU A 498 3.42 -11.54 10.87
C GLU A 498 4.73 -11.78 11.64
N SER A 499 4.68 -12.26 12.88
CA SER A 499 5.86 -12.57 13.68
C SER A 499 6.71 -13.67 13.05
N ILE A 500 6.08 -14.75 12.58
CA ILE A 500 6.78 -15.84 11.87
C ILE A 500 7.41 -15.30 10.58
N ALA A 501 6.69 -14.45 9.84
CA ALA A 501 7.24 -13.82 8.64
C ALA A 501 8.50 -13.01 8.97
N TYR A 502 8.51 -12.22 10.06
CA TYR A 502 9.71 -11.50 10.51
C TYR A 502 10.85 -12.42 10.91
N LEU A 503 10.57 -13.52 11.59
CA LEU A 503 11.60 -14.51 11.93
C LEU A 503 12.25 -15.07 10.66
N VAL A 504 11.45 -15.50 9.69
CA VAL A 504 11.93 -16.03 8.41
C VAL A 504 12.73 -14.97 7.65
N MET A 505 12.23 -13.74 7.55
CA MET A 505 12.93 -12.61 6.92
C MET A 505 14.27 -12.34 7.61
N GLY A 506 14.31 -12.34 8.94
CA GLY A 506 15.54 -12.15 9.70
C GLY A 506 16.60 -13.20 9.37
N ILE A 507 16.22 -14.49 9.33
CA ILE A 507 17.11 -15.59 8.95
C ILE A 507 17.59 -15.43 7.51
N MET A 508 16.69 -15.13 6.56
CA MET A 508 17.04 -14.93 5.16
C MET A 508 18.05 -13.79 4.96
N PHE A 509 17.89 -12.68 5.69
CA PHE A 509 18.74 -11.50 5.56
C PHE A 509 20.15 -11.68 6.15
N ILE A 510 20.41 -12.73 6.93
CA ILE A 510 21.77 -13.13 7.29
C ILE A 510 22.59 -13.45 6.02
N PHE A 511 21.93 -13.97 4.99
CA PHE A 511 22.55 -14.30 3.70
C PHE A 511 22.57 -13.12 2.70
N MET A 512 21.95 -11.97 3.05
CA MET A 512 21.88 -10.77 2.20
C MET A 512 23.18 -9.95 2.33
N ASN A 513 24.19 -10.33 1.57
CA ASN A 513 25.52 -9.70 1.60
C ASN A 513 25.80 -8.78 0.40
N VAL A 514 24.77 -8.32 -0.32
CA VAL A 514 24.92 -7.48 -1.52
C VAL A 514 25.71 -6.18 -1.26
N GLU A 515 25.61 -5.64 -0.05
CA GLU A 515 26.31 -4.39 0.32
C GLU A 515 27.85 -4.53 0.33
N LYS A 516 28.39 -5.75 0.44
CA LYS A 516 29.84 -6.00 0.33
C LYS A 516 30.36 -5.68 -1.07
N TYR A 517 29.53 -5.88 -2.08
CA TYR A 517 29.88 -5.64 -3.49
C TYR A 517 29.63 -4.22 -3.94
N THR A 518 28.96 -3.38 -3.16
CA THR A 518 28.56 -2.03 -3.58
C THR A 518 29.73 -1.14 -4.03
N LYS A 519 30.91 -1.28 -3.40
CA LYS A 519 32.11 -0.52 -3.82
C LYS A 519 32.66 -1.04 -5.14
N GLU A 520 32.83 -2.35 -5.28
CA GLU A 520 33.32 -3.02 -6.49
C GLU A 520 32.36 -2.80 -7.65
N ASP A 521 31.04 -2.89 -7.40
CA ASP A 521 30.01 -2.65 -8.41
C ASP A 521 30.05 -1.21 -8.93
N LYS A 522 30.24 -0.23 -8.05
CA LYS A 522 30.41 1.17 -8.42
C LYS A 522 31.69 1.41 -9.24
N GLU A 523 32.79 0.78 -8.87
CA GLU A 523 34.05 0.85 -9.61
C GLU A 523 33.91 0.21 -11.00
N LYS A 524 33.30 -0.96 -11.11
CA LYS A 524 33.00 -1.64 -12.38
C LYS A 524 32.07 -0.80 -13.26
N LEU A 525 31.01 -0.23 -12.69
CA LEU A 525 30.08 0.64 -13.41
C LEU A 525 30.78 1.93 -13.89
N LYS A 526 31.73 2.48 -13.12
CA LYS A 526 32.58 3.61 -13.53
C LYS A 526 33.57 3.21 -14.62
N ALA A 527 34.31 2.11 -14.44
CA ALA A 527 35.27 1.62 -15.42
C ALA A 527 34.59 1.27 -16.75
N ASN A 528 33.44 0.61 -16.72
CA ASN A 528 32.61 0.38 -17.91
C ASN A 528 32.13 1.70 -18.56
N LYS A 529 32.04 2.76 -17.78
CA LYS A 529 31.72 4.10 -18.25
C LYS A 529 32.92 4.71 -19.02
N GLU A 530 34.10 4.65 -18.42
CA GLU A 530 35.33 5.20 -18.99
C GLU A 530 35.79 4.44 -20.27
N ILE A 531 35.67 3.11 -20.30
CA ILE A 531 35.96 2.29 -21.48
C ILE A 531 35.01 2.63 -22.64
N LYS A 532 33.72 2.89 -22.35
CA LYS A 532 32.75 3.28 -23.37
C LYS A 532 32.86 4.75 -23.80
N GLU A 533 33.48 5.61 -23.01
CA GLU A 533 33.77 7.00 -23.36
C GLU A 533 35.07 7.15 -24.21
N ASN A 534 35.96 6.16 -24.14
CA ASN A 534 37.25 6.15 -24.85
C ASN A 534 37.23 5.33 -26.16
N ASN A 535 36.14 4.58 -26.43
CA ASN A 535 35.88 3.88 -27.69
C ASN A 535 34.74 4.55 -28.47
#